data_db8ecfdc312bff1a71f824275aa379f6
#
_entry.id   db8ecfdc312bff1a71f824275aa379f6
#
_cell.length_a   1.000
_cell.length_b   1.000
_cell.length_c   1.000
_cell.angle_alpha   90.00
_cell.angle_beta   90.00
_cell.angle_gamma   90.00
#
_symmetry.space_group_name_H-M   'P 1'
#
loop_
_entity.id
_entity.type
_entity.pdbx_description
1 polymer ?
#
loop_
_entity_poly.entity_id
_entity_poly.type
_entity_poly.pdbx_seq_one_letter_code
_entity_poly.pdbx_strand_id
1 'polypeptide(L)'
;LADNLIYIEERFGRWFPQLKWLNLGGGHLMTRQGYNVPLLIETIRGLRQRYPNLRIILEPGSAFAWQTGPLVSSVVDIVENHGIRTAILDVSFTCHMPDCLEMPYWPAVRGAETIEDPEGLVSSEQDNGGYVYRLGANSCLSGDFLSSWRFDHQLQIGEQIIFEDMIHY
;
A
#
# COMPACT_ATOMS: atom_id res chain seq x y z
N LEU A 1 -12.06 -7.08 -13.47
CA LEU A 1 -12.60 -8.45 -13.25
C LEU A 1 -13.45 -8.91 -14.40
N ALA A 2 -14.49 -8.15 -14.80
CA ALA A 2 -15.40 -8.56 -15.87
C ALA A 2 -14.65 -8.91 -17.15
N ASP A 3 -13.78 -8.03 -17.64
CA ASP A 3 -13.00 -8.26 -18.87
C ASP A 3 -12.06 -9.47 -18.71
N ASN A 4 -11.39 -9.60 -17.57
CA ASN A 4 -10.49 -10.74 -17.33
C ASN A 4 -11.26 -12.07 -17.34
N LEU A 5 -12.50 -12.09 -16.80
CA LEU A 5 -13.32 -13.28 -16.81
C LEU A 5 -13.68 -13.75 -18.22
N ILE A 6 -13.90 -12.85 -19.17
CA ILE A 6 -14.13 -13.22 -20.58
C ILE A 6 -12.96 -14.05 -21.09
N TYR A 7 -11.72 -13.57 -20.91
CA TYR A 7 -10.53 -14.31 -21.35
C TYR A 7 -10.33 -15.62 -20.60
N ILE A 8 -10.66 -15.66 -19.31
CA ILE A 8 -10.57 -16.88 -18.51
C ILE A 8 -11.59 -17.91 -18.98
N GLU A 9 -12.84 -17.50 -19.23
CA GLU A 9 -13.88 -18.40 -19.72
C GLU A 9 -13.58 -18.92 -21.14
N GLU A 10 -13.08 -18.06 -22.05
CA GLU A 10 -12.68 -18.47 -23.39
C GLU A 10 -11.59 -19.55 -23.39
N ARG A 11 -10.61 -19.43 -22.52
CA ARG A 11 -9.44 -20.32 -22.48
C ARG A 11 -9.63 -21.52 -21.58
N PHE A 12 -10.32 -21.37 -20.45
CA PHE A 12 -10.40 -22.35 -19.39
C PHE A 12 -11.82 -22.81 -19.07
N GLY A 13 -12.87 -22.18 -19.62
CA GLY A 13 -14.27 -22.46 -19.29
C GLY A 13 -14.67 -23.94 -19.47
N ARG A 14 -14.03 -24.66 -20.41
CA ARG A 14 -14.25 -26.10 -20.62
C ARG A 14 -13.95 -26.96 -19.39
N TRP A 15 -13.11 -26.48 -18.47
CA TRP A 15 -12.76 -27.20 -17.24
C TRP A 15 -13.63 -26.80 -16.05
N PHE A 16 -14.33 -25.65 -16.11
CA PHE A 16 -15.12 -25.14 -15.00
C PHE A 16 -16.14 -26.14 -14.44
N PRO A 17 -16.83 -26.97 -15.27
CA PRO A 17 -17.73 -27.99 -14.77
C PRO A 17 -17.05 -29.07 -13.88
N GLN A 18 -15.74 -29.22 -14.01
CA GLN A 18 -14.93 -30.18 -13.24
C GLN A 18 -14.35 -29.59 -11.96
N LEU A 19 -14.40 -28.25 -11.81
CA LEU A 19 -13.85 -27.57 -10.65
C LEU A 19 -14.86 -27.51 -9.51
N LYS A 20 -14.36 -27.63 -8.30
CA LYS A 20 -15.15 -27.40 -7.07
C LYS A 20 -15.23 -25.92 -6.72
N TRP A 21 -14.20 -25.18 -7.04
CA TRP A 21 -14.09 -23.73 -6.76
C TRP A 21 -13.20 -23.04 -7.80
N LEU A 22 -13.43 -21.75 -7.95
CA LEU A 22 -12.61 -20.83 -8.72
C LEU A 22 -12.29 -19.63 -7.82
N ASN A 23 -11.01 -19.41 -7.54
CA ASN A 23 -10.52 -18.25 -6.82
C ASN A 23 -10.12 -17.17 -7.83
N LEU A 24 -10.74 -16.01 -7.72
CA LEU A 24 -10.51 -14.85 -8.59
C LEU A 24 -9.55 -13.83 -7.95
N GLY A 25 -8.96 -14.18 -6.80
CA GLY A 25 -7.97 -13.37 -6.11
C GLY A 25 -8.53 -12.12 -5.44
N GLY A 26 -7.62 -11.20 -5.16
CA GLY A 26 -7.89 -9.93 -4.50
C GLY A 26 -7.96 -8.74 -5.45
N GLY A 27 -7.63 -7.55 -4.93
CA GLY A 27 -7.60 -6.31 -5.68
C GLY A 27 -8.97 -5.65 -5.92
N HIS A 28 -10.05 -6.20 -5.36
CA HIS A 28 -11.41 -5.66 -5.48
C HIS A 28 -11.69 -4.70 -4.32
N LEU A 29 -11.43 -3.39 -4.53
CA LEU A 29 -11.62 -2.34 -3.52
C LEU A 29 -13.09 -1.95 -3.38
N MET A 30 -13.96 -2.90 -3.06
CA MET A 30 -15.42 -2.76 -3.08
C MET A 30 -15.95 -1.80 -2.00
N THR A 31 -15.15 -1.44 -1.03
CA THR A 31 -15.47 -0.45 0.02
C THR A 31 -15.01 0.96 -0.35
N ARG A 32 -14.19 1.10 -1.40
CA ARG A 32 -13.70 2.40 -1.85
C ARG A 32 -14.80 3.19 -2.55
N GLN A 33 -14.86 4.50 -2.26
CA GLN A 33 -15.78 5.40 -2.95
C GLN A 33 -15.57 5.35 -4.49
N GLY A 34 -16.67 5.24 -5.24
CA GLY A 34 -16.64 5.18 -6.70
C GLY A 34 -16.40 3.78 -7.28
N TYR A 35 -16.19 2.75 -6.46
CA TYR A 35 -16.10 1.38 -6.96
C TYR A 35 -17.47 0.90 -7.47
N ASN A 36 -17.50 0.27 -8.65
CA ASN A 36 -18.74 -0.22 -9.27
C ASN A 36 -19.20 -1.55 -8.66
N VAL A 37 -19.75 -1.50 -7.45
CA VAL A 37 -20.30 -2.68 -6.76
C VAL A 37 -21.41 -3.39 -7.56
N PRO A 38 -22.36 -2.70 -8.21
CA PRO A 38 -23.36 -3.35 -9.06
C PRO A 38 -22.75 -4.23 -10.15
N LEU A 39 -21.72 -3.74 -10.84
CA LEU A 39 -21.02 -4.52 -11.87
C LEU A 39 -20.34 -5.76 -11.30
N LEU A 40 -19.71 -5.65 -10.12
CA LEU A 40 -19.14 -6.83 -9.44
C LEU A 40 -20.20 -7.88 -9.14
N ILE A 41 -21.34 -7.45 -8.58
CA ILE A 41 -22.46 -8.37 -8.24
C ILE A 41 -23.01 -9.04 -9.49
N GLU A 42 -23.24 -8.27 -10.54
CA GLU A 42 -23.75 -8.78 -11.83
C GLU A 42 -22.78 -9.81 -12.44
N THR A 43 -21.49 -9.49 -12.44
CA THR A 43 -20.44 -10.38 -12.96
C THR A 43 -20.42 -11.71 -12.21
N ILE A 44 -20.43 -11.68 -10.88
CA ILE A 44 -20.42 -12.90 -10.07
C ILE A 44 -21.74 -13.69 -10.21
N ARG A 45 -22.87 -13.01 -10.26
CA ARG A 45 -24.18 -13.66 -10.49
C ARG A 45 -24.23 -14.35 -11.84
N GLY A 46 -23.76 -13.69 -12.91
CA GLY A 46 -23.70 -14.26 -14.25
C GLY A 46 -22.80 -15.51 -14.29
N LEU A 47 -21.64 -15.47 -13.66
CA LEU A 47 -20.75 -16.63 -13.56
C LEU A 47 -21.43 -17.81 -12.81
N ARG A 48 -22.09 -17.53 -11.68
CA ARG A 48 -22.82 -18.56 -10.92
C ARG A 48 -24.03 -19.15 -11.68
N GLN A 49 -24.67 -18.37 -12.52
CA GLN A 49 -25.76 -18.88 -13.38
C GLN A 49 -25.23 -19.84 -14.45
N ARG A 50 -24.08 -19.53 -15.06
CA ARG A 50 -23.45 -20.41 -16.07
C ARG A 50 -22.84 -21.66 -15.46
N TYR A 51 -22.33 -21.56 -14.22
CA TYR A 51 -21.64 -22.66 -13.52
C TYR A 51 -22.22 -22.83 -12.11
N PRO A 52 -23.42 -23.39 -11.94
CA PRO A 52 -24.13 -23.40 -10.67
C PRO A 52 -23.45 -24.22 -9.56
N ASN A 53 -22.62 -25.19 -9.93
CA ASN A 53 -21.88 -26.04 -8.98
C ASN A 53 -20.49 -25.44 -8.62
N LEU A 54 -20.08 -24.34 -9.26
CA LEU A 54 -18.78 -23.74 -9.05
C LEU A 54 -18.83 -22.74 -7.90
N ARG A 55 -18.06 -22.99 -6.84
CA ARG A 55 -17.88 -22.03 -5.75
C ARG A 55 -16.93 -20.91 -6.19
N ILE A 56 -17.38 -19.67 -6.12
CA ILE A 56 -16.55 -18.51 -6.41
C ILE A 56 -15.95 -17.98 -5.09
N ILE A 57 -14.65 -17.73 -5.12
CA ILE A 57 -13.87 -17.17 -4.00
C ILE A 57 -13.25 -15.85 -4.46
N LEU A 58 -13.32 -14.82 -3.61
CA LEU A 58 -12.60 -13.56 -3.74
C LEU A 58 -11.78 -13.36 -2.47
N GLU A 59 -10.63 -12.68 -2.59
CA GLU A 59 -9.70 -12.39 -1.48
C GLU A 59 -9.43 -10.88 -1.35
N PRO A 60 -10.46 -10.03 -1.14
CA PRO A 60 -10.32 -8.58 -1.17
C PRO A 60 -9.73 -8.02 0.12
N GLY A 61 -8.43 -8.24 0.39
CA GLY A 61 -7.76 -7.82 1.62
C GLY A 61 -7.88 -6.33 1.90
N SER A 62 -7.39 -5.49 1.00
CA SER A 62 -7.43 -4.02 1.17
C SER A 62 -8.84 -3.45 1.29
N ALA A 63 -9.87 -4.10 0.70
CA ALA A 63 -11.25 -3.64 0.86
C ALA A 63 -11.76 -3.76 2.30
N PHE A 64 -11.24 -4.70 3.08
CA PHE A 64 -11.58 -4.84 4.50
C PHE A 64 -10.71 -3.97 5.41
N ALA A 65 -9.45 -3.75 5.02
CA ALA A 65 -8.49 -3.00 5.82
C ALA A 65 -8.45 -1.49 5.49
N TRP A 66 -9.09 -1.06 4.38
CA TRP A 66 -9.11 0.32 3.94
C TRP A 66 -9.67 1.26 5.02
N GLN A 67 -8.91 2.30 5.36
CA GLN A 67 -9.28 3.34 6.36
C GLN A 67 -9.66 2.80 7.75
N THR A 68 -9.03 1.71 8.18
CA THR A 68 -9.31 1.08 9.47
C THR A 68 -8.28 1.40 10.56
N GLY A 69 -7.11 1.92 10.19
CA GLY A 69 -6.12 2.36 11.15
C GLY A 69 -4.78 2.77 10.55
N PRO A 70 -4.01 3.56 11.31
CA PRO A 70 -2.65 3.93 10.96
C PRO A 70 -1.63 2.89 11.40
N LEU A 71 -0.43 2.95 10.83
CA LEU A 71 0.77 2.32 11.37
C LEU A 71 1.52 3.39 12.16
N VAL A 72 1.86 3.06 13.42
CA VAL A 72 2.62 3.92 14.32
C VAL A 72 4.02 3.37 14.46
N SER A 73 5.02 4.21 14.24
CA SER A 73 6.44 3.91 14.40
C SER A 73 7.12 5.00 15.23
N SER A 74 8.31 4.72 15.74
CA SER A 74 9.09 5.67 16.53
C SER A 74 10.44 5.93 15.86
N VAL A 75 10.91 7.17 15.93
CA VAL A 75 12.27 7.53 15.51
C VAL A 75 13.28 6.92 16.49
N VAL A 76 14.14 6.04 16.00
CA VAL A 76 15.19 5.40 16.83
C VAL A 76 16.54 6.07 16.64
N ASP A 77 16.77 6.72 15.52
CA ASP A 77 17.99 7.49 15.23
C ASP A 77 17.75 8.55 14.16
N ILE A 78 18.59 9.55 14.09
CA ILE A 78 18.60 10.57 13.04
C ILE A 78 20.03 10.71 12.53
N VAL A 79 20.22 10.43 11.25
CA VAL A 79 21.54 10.53 10.60
C VAL A 79 21.50 11.53 9.46
N GLU A 80 22.62 12.22 9.25
CA GLU A 80 22.80 13.09 8.09
C GLU A 80 24.03 12.64 7.31
N ASN A 81 23.83 12.42 6.01
CA ASN A 81 24.90 12.01 5.12
C ASN A 81 24.71 12.70 3.75
N HIS A 82 25.78 13.33 3.25
CA HIS A 82 25.75 14.10 2.00
C HIS A 82 24.61 15.13 1.90
N GLY A 83 24.27 15.77 3.03
CA GLY A 83 23.17 16.75 3.10
C GLY A 83 21.77 16.13 3.10
N ILE A 84 21.64 14.80 3.15
CA ILE A 84 20.36 14.10 3.28
C ILE A 84 20.17 13.71 4.74
N ARG A 85 19.12 14.24 5.34
CA ARG A 85 18.73 13.90 6.71
C ARG A 85 17.75 12.72 6.69
N THR A 86 18.09 11.64 7.39
CA THR A 86 17.27 10.43 7.46
C THR A 86 16.86 10.16 8.90
N ALA A 87 15.57 10.08 9.15
CA ALA A 87 15.02 9.57 10.40
C ALA A 87 14.89 8.04 10.29
N ILE A 88 15.61 7.31 11.12
CA ILE A 88 15.54 5.86 11.19
C ILE A 88 14.41 5.47 12.14
N LEU A 89 13.52 4.62 11.67
CA LEU A 89 12.30 4.21 12.34
C LEU A 89 12.40 2.75 12.82
N ASP A 90 11.66 2.41 13.87
CA ASP A 90 11.50 1.03 14.37
C ASP A 90 10.54 0.17 13.53
N VAL A 91 10.46 0.44 12.24
CA VAL A 91 9.65 -0.25 11.24
C VAL A 91 10.55 -0.74 10.11
N SER A 92 10.09 -1.74 9.38
CA SER A 92 10.68 -2.11 8.08
C SER A 92 9.62 -1.93 6.99
N PHE A 93 9.90 -1.11 6.00
CA PHE A 93 8.97 -0.87 4.90
C PHE A 93 8.79 -2.14 4.07
N THR A 94 9.87 -2.90 3.88
CA THR A 94 9.83 -4.21 3.22
C THR A 94 8.86 -5.18 3.89
N CYS A 95 8.75 -5.14 5.21
CA CYS A 95 7.89 -6.06 5.97
C CYS A 95 6.49 -5.53 6.21
N HIS A 96 6.33 -4.22 6.44
CA HIS A 96 5.08 -3.64 6.90
C HIS A 96 4.34 -2.85 5.83
N MET A 97 5.05 -2.34 4.81
CA MET A 97 4.50 -1.50 3.73
C MET A 97 5.14 -1.84 2.39
N PRO A 98 5.18 -3.11 1.95
CA PRO A 98 5.87 -3.51 0.71
C PRO A 98 5.32 -2.82 -0.54
N ASP A 99 4.03 -2.51 -0.57
CA ASP A 99 3.42 -1.80 -1.71
C ASP A 99 4.03 -0.41 -1.94
N CYS A 100 4.50 0.25 -0.87
CA CYS A 100 5.14 1.55 -0.98
C CYS A 100 6.52 1.50 -1.65
N LEU A 101 7.18 0.33 -1.65
CA LEU A 101 8.46 0.12 -2.33
C LEU A 101 8.27 -0.37 -3.77
N GLU A 102 7.20 -1.09 -4.05
CA GLU A 102 6.92 -1.74 -5.34
C GLU A 102 6.12 -0.85 -6.30
N MET A 103 5.30 0.04 -5.75
CA MET A 103 4.42 0.93 -6.52
C MET A 103 4.76 2.39 -6.21
N PRO A 104 4.51 3.34 -7.15
CA PRO A 104 4.74 4.76 -6.90
C PRO A 104 3.65 5.33 -5.96
N TYR A 105 3.71 4.94 -4.70
CA TYR A 105 2.74 5.26 -3.67
C TYR A 105 3.45 5.53 -2.35
N TRP A 106 3.17 6.69 -1.76
CA TRP A 106 3.68 7.06 -0.46
C TRP A 106 2.52 7.35 0.48
N PRO A 107 2.50 6.76 1.69
CA PRO A 107 1.44 7.01 2.64
C PRO A 107 1.50 8.45 3.13
N ALA A 108 0.36 9.01 3.47
CA ALA A 108 0.32 10.26 4.20
C ALA A 108 0.92 10.05 5.60
N VAL A 109 1.80 10.96 6.02
CA VAL A 109 2.35 11.02 7.37
C VAL A 109 1.66 12.13 8.12
N ARG A 110 1.14 11.82 9.31
CA ARG A 110 0.43 12.82 10.13
C ARG A 110 1.34 13.96 10.52
N GLY A 111 0.92 15.19 10.24
CA GLY A 111 1.69 16.39 10.55
C GLY A 111 2.84 16.68 9.60
N ALA A 112 2.94 15.98 8.47
CA ALA A 112 3.98 16.20 7.49
C ALA A 112 3.43 16.28 6.06
N GLU A 113 4.13 17.01 5.22
CA GLU A 113 3.87 17.11 3.78
C GLU A 113 4.75 16.10 3.03
N THR A 114 4.14 15.25 2.20
CA THR A 114 4.88 14.31 1.35
C THR A 114 5.60 15.08 0.25
N ILE A 115 6.88 14.80 0.06
CA ILE A 115 7.69 15.31 -1.06
C ILE A 115 7.88 14.15 -2.03
N GLU A 116 7.50 14.33 -3.31
CA GLU A 116 7.73 13.32 -4.34
C GLU A 116 9.24 13.19 -4.61
N ASP A 117 9.85 12.25 -3.93
CA ASP A 117 11.30 11.98 -3.97
C ASP A 117 11.55 10.46 -3.94
N PRO A 118 11.26 9.76 -5.05
CA PRO A 118 11.37 8.30 -5.10
C PRO A 118 12.77 7.78 -4.80
N GLU A 119 13.79 8.59 -5.02
CA GLU A 119 15.19 8.23 -4.77
C GLU A 119 15.66 8.61 -3.35
N GLY A 120 14.87 9.37 -2.60
CA GLY A 120 15.20 9.84 -1.25
C GLY A 120 16.45 10.72 -1.21
N LEU A 121 16.63 11.56 -2.24
CA LEU A 121 17.82 12.39 -2.43
C LEU A 121 17.59 13.88 -2.15
N VAL A 122 16.39 14.27 -1.72
CA VAL A 122 16.13 15.68 -1.39
C VAL A 122 17.02 16.12 -0.23
N SER A 123 17.82 17.14 -0.51
CA SER A 123 18.73 17.72 0.49
C SER A 123 17.96 18.46 1.58
N SER A 124 18.43 18.33 2.81
CA SER A 124 17.93 19.10 3.95
C SER A 124 18.12 20.62 3.80
N GLU A 125 18.99 21.06 2.90
CA GLU A 125 19.16 22.49 2.56
C GLU A 125 17.95 23.06 1.76
N GLN A 126 17.10 22.20 1.21
CA GLN A 126 15.87 22.58 0.49
C GLN A 126 14.65 22.73 1.41
N ASP A 127 14.88 23.02 2.67
CA ASP A 127 13.87 23.14 3.73
C ASP A 127 12.94 24.36 3.59
N ASN A 128 12.38 24.68 2.47
CA ASN A 128 11.51 25.82 2.17
C ASN A 128 10.43 26.05 3.25
N GLY A 129 10.85 26.41 4.49
CA GLY A 129 9.98 26.70 5.63
C GLY A 129 9.64 25.52 6.55
N GLY A 130 10.41 24.43 6.49
CA GLY A 130 10.24 23.25 7.37
C GLY A 130 11.50 22.40 7.43
N TYR A 131 11.39 21.18 7.93
CA TYR A 131 12.51 20.25 8.10
C TYR A 131 12.25 19.00 7.27
N VAL A 132 13.10 18.76 6.27
CA VAL A 132 12.97 17.61 5.37
C VAL A 132 13.72 16.41 5.92
N TYR A 133 13.04 15.28 5.97
CA TYR A 133 13.59 13.98 6.35
C TYR A 133 13.19 12.91 5.34
N ARG A 134 14.15 12.12 4.91
CA ARG A 134 13.90 10.81 4.36
C ARG A 134 13.53 9.88 5.54
N LEU A 135 12.50 9.03 5.38
CA LEU A 135 12.15 8.04 6.39
C LEU A 135 12.79 6.70 6.02
N GLY A 136 13.63 6.20 6.90
CA GLY A 136 14.38 4.96 6.73
C GLY A 136 14.00 3.93 7.79
N ALA A 137 14.13 2.66 7.45
CA ALA A 137 13.92 1.55 8.37
C ALA A 137 15.20 1.16 9.12
N ASN A 138 15.05 0.39 10.20
CA ASN A 138 16.17 -0.13 10.97
C ASN A 138 16.63 -1.53 10.51
N SER A 139 16.35 -1.92 9.28
CA SER A 139 16.76 -3.19 8.72
C SER A 139 18.16 -3.13 8.09
N CYS A 140 18.76 -4.29 7.77
CA CYS A 140 20.04 -4.36 7.08
C CYS A 140 19.93 -4.12 5.57
N LEU A 141 18.72 -3.96 5.03
CA LEU A 141 18.51 -3.71 3.60
C LEU A 141 18.72 -2.21 3.30
N SER A 142 19.72 -1.87 2.51
CA SER A 142 20.07 -0.49 2.18
C SER A 142 18.97 0.29 1.44
N GLY A 143 18.06 -0.41 0.78
CA GLY A 143 16.91 0.17 0.07
C GLY A 143 15.63 0.22 0.92
N ASP A 144 15.68 -0.12 2.21
CA ASP A 144 14.51 -0.11 3.09
C ASP A 144 14.24 1.32 3.61
N PHE A 145 13.93 2.21 2.69
CA PHE A 145 13.53 3.58 2.97
C PHE A 145 12.43 4.00 1.99
N LEU A 146 11.63 4.97 2.40
CA LEU A 146 10.66 5.63 1.54
C LEU A 146 11.16 7.02 1.14
N SER A 147 10.32 7.75 0.42
CA SER A 147 10.48 9.12 -0.01
C SER A 147 10.87 10.09 1.14
N SER A 148 10.72 11.35 0.91
CA SER A 148 10.98 12.42 1.87
C SER A 148 9.69 13.12 2.31
N TRP A 149 9.67 13.59 3.55
CA TRP A 149 8.58 14.37 4.12
C TRP A 149 9.11 15.64 4.76
N ARG A 150 8.32 16.72 4.64
CA ARG A 150 8.57 18.00 5.30
C ARG A 150 7.73 18.09 6.56
N PHE A 151 8.41 18.28 7.69
CA PHE A 151 7.80 18.52 9.00
C PHE A 151 7.92 20.01 9.35
N ASP A 152 7.05 20.53 10.19
CA ASP A 152 7.08 21.90 10.69
C ASP A 152 8.07 22.08 11.86
N HIS A 153 8.66 21.00 12.35
CA HIS A 153 9.64 20.96 13.45
C HIS A 153 10.75 19.95 13.19
N GLN A 154 11.81 20.03 13.98
CA GLN A 154 12.87 19.02 13.97
C GLN A 154 12.41 17.77 14.70
N LEU A 155 12.49 16.62 14.00
CA LEU A 155 12.21 15.32 14.60
C LEU A 155 13.23 15.02 15.72
N GLN A 156 12.76 14.31 16.73
CA GLN A 156 13.57 13.87 17.87
C GLN A 156 13.53 12.34 18.01
N ILE A 157 14.59 11.76 18.57
CA ILE A 157 14.61 10.34 18.92
C ILE A 157 13.49 10.07 19.94
N GLY A 158 12.71 9.02 19.70
CA GLY A 158 11.53 8.66 20.49
C GLY A 158 10.23 9.29 20.01
N GLU A 159 10.28 10.20 19.04
CA GLU A 159 9.08 10.79 18.47
C GLU A 159 8.33 9.79 17.60
N GLN A 160 6.99 9.87 17.63
CA GLN A 160 6.14 8.98 16.88
C GLN A 160 5.89 9.50 15.46
N ILE A 161 6.11 8.64 14.48
CA ILE A 161 5.72 8.83 13.08
C ILE A 161 4.48 7.99 12.82
N ILE A 162 3.42 8.62 12.33
CA ILE A 162 2.13 7.98 12.12
C ILE A 162 1.83 7.98 10.62
N PHE A 163 1.89 6.79 10.03
CA PHE A 163 1.52 6.56 8.64
C PHE A 163 0.02 6.29 8.56
N GLU A 164 -0.71 7.17 7.92
CA GLU A 164 -2.16 7.06 7.81
C GLU A 164 -2.57 5.91 6.90
N ASP A 165 -3.64 5.22 7.31
CA ASP A 165 -4.26 4.13 6.52
C ASP A 165 -3.31 2.98 6.12
N MET A 166 -2.30 2.68 6.94
CA MET A 166 -1.28 1.66 6.66
C MET A 166 -1.46 0.37 7.46
N ILE A 167 -2.71 -0.09 7.64
CA ILE A 167 -3.01 -1.40 8.22
C ILE A 167 -3.04 -2.53 7.17
N HIS A 168 -2.92 -2.20 5.92
CA HIS A 168 -2.78 -3.13 4.80
C HIS A 168 -1.37 -3.03 4.20
N TYR A 169 -1.07 -3.79 3.14
CA TYR A 169 0.27 -3.78 2.53
C TYR A 169 0.80 -2.37 2.27
#